data_6e690b782f123fc1db553cfb9a9092f9
#
_entry.id   6e690b782f123fc1db553cfb9a9092f9
#
_cell.length_a   1.000
_cell.length_b   1.000
_cell.length_c   1.000
_cell.angle_alpha   90.00
_cell.angle_beta   90.00
_cell.angle_gamma   90.00
#
_symmetry.space_group_name_H-M   'P 1'
#
loop_
_entity.id
_entity.type
_entity.pdbx_description
1 polymer ?
#
loop_
_entity_poly.entity_id
_entity_poly.type
_entity_poly.pdbx_seq_one_letter_code
_entity_poly.pdbx_strand_id
1 'polypeptide(L)'
;MTGLKMGAPLRMVLTAVAIGMGGVATGHAGDVDHYEGETSDTLQQAVENFTTYNAKLESLLAGDTLGVADIQEVHEYTYTLERALARMQAELGDLGVTLEEVHEASEGEGAAALREVAQRYLQEAAPLR
;
A
#
# COMPACT_ATOMS: atom_id res chain seq x y z
N MET A 1 22.84 28.96 -71.55
CA MET A 1 24.24 29.50 -71.42
C MET A 1 24.30 30.12 -70.05
N THR A 2 25.00 29.48 -69.15
CA THR A 2 25.68 30.15 -68.05
C THR A 2 25.83 29.19 -66.88
N GLY A 3 27.03 29.01 -66.54
CA GLY A 3 27.57 27.94 -65.71
C GLY A 3 27.31 28.08 -64.25
N LEU A 4 27.06 26.94 -63.68
CA LEU A 4 26.88 26.69 -62.26
C LEU A 4 28.27 26.49 -61.62
N LYS A 5 28.68 27.42 -60.77
CA LYS A 5 29.91 27.28 -59.96
C LYS A 5 29.61 26.42 -58.72
N MET A 6 30.23 25.26 -58.64
CA MET A 6 30.27 24.39 -57.47
C MET A 6 31.11 25.03 -56.36
N GLY A 7 30.48 25.28 -55.23
CA GLY A 7 31.14 25.70 -54.00
C GLY A 7 31.66 24.48 -53.23
N ALA A 8 32.91 24.54 -52.78
CA ALA A 8 33.63 23.49 -52.05
C ALA A 8 33.02 23.25 -50.64
N PRO A 9 33.07 22.02 -50.10
CA PRO A 9 32.56 21.73 -48.76
C PRO A 9 33.55 22.22 -47.67
N LEU A 10 33.01 22.97 -46.75
CA LEU A 10 33.68 23.42 -45.54
C LEU A 10 33.91 22.21 -44.62
N ARG A 11 35.16 21.82 -44.45
CA ARG A 11 35.58 20.78 -43.50
C ARG A 11 35.49 21.35 -42.08
N MET A 12 34.45 20.93 -41.34
CA MET A 12 34.31 21.22 -39.93
C MET A 12 35.21 20.25 -39.12
N VAL A 13 36.25 20.80 -38.52
CA VAL A 13 37.13 20.08 -37.61
C VAL A 13 36.41 19.99 -36.25
N LEU A 14 35.92 18.81 -35.92
CA LEU A 14 35.41 18.54 -34.55
C LEU A 14 36.60 18.28 -33.63
N THR A 15 36.89 19.23 -32.77
CA THR A 15 37.78 19.03 -31.63
C THR A 15 37.04 18.27 -30.55
N ALA A 16 37.37 17.00 -30.35
CA ALA A 16 36.85 16.19 -29.26
C ALA A 16 37.50 16.65 -27.94
N VAL A 17 36.74 17.34 -27.11
CA VAL A 17 37.08 17.59 -25.71
C VAL A 17 36.73 16.34 -24.91
N ALA A 18 37.75 15.58 -24.51
CA ALA A 18 37.55 14.46 -23.55
C ALA A 18 37.30 15.05 -22.17
N ILE A 19 36.03 15.13 -21.80
CA ILE A 19 35.61 15.39 -20.41
C ILE A 19 35.78 14.08 -19.63
N GLY A 20 36.77 14.06 -18.74
CA GLY A 20 36.98 12.96 -17.81
C GLY A 20 35.73 12.78 -16.94
N MET A 21 34.99 11.69 -17.15
CA MET A 21 33.95 11.25 -16.28
C MET A 21 34.58 10.74 -14.99
N GLY A 22 34.62 11.62 -13.97
CA GLY A 22 34.84 11.20 -12.59
C GLY A 22 33.77 10.18 -12.24
N GLY A 23 34.18 8.95 -11.93
CA GLY A 23 33.27 7.89 -11.45
C GLY A 23 32.57 8.36 -10.18
N VAL A 24 31.31 8.70 -10.29
CA VAL A 24 30.40 8.70 -9.12
C VAL A 24 30.31 7.25 -8.72
N ALA A 25 30.92 6.90 -7.59
CA ALA A 25 30.65 5.66 -6.90
C ALA A 25 29.15 5.67 -6.59
N THR A 26 28.36 4.94 -7.37
CA THR A 26 27.01 4.59 -6.98
C THR A 26 27.14 3.71 -5.75
N GLY A 27 27.02 4.33 -4.56
CA GLY A 27 26.77 3.60 -3.35
C GLY A 27 25.54 2.73 -3.62
N HIS A 28 25.76 1.42 -3.64
CA HIS A 28 24.66 0.49 -3.54
C HIS A 28 23.97 0.85 -2.21
N ALA A 29 22.79 1.45 -2.28
CA ALA A 29 21.86 1.40 -1.18
C ALA A 29 21.70 -0.10 -0.91
N GLY A 30 22.23 -0.57 0.24
CA GLY A 30 22.10 -1.97 0.62
C GLY A 30 20.66 -2.36 0.41
N ASP A 31 20.46 -3.54 -0.15
CA ASP A 31 19.18 -4.21 -0.24
C ASP A 31 18.61 -4.22 1.19
N VAL A 32 17.75 -3.25 1.49
CA VAL A 32 17.03 -3.23 2.75
C VAL A 32 16.07 -4.40 2.60
N ASP A 33 16.33 -5.49 3.32
CA ASP A 33 15.39 -6.60 3.42
C ASP A 33 14.04 -5.98 3.74
N HIS A 34 13.17 -5.92 2.73
CA HIS A 34 11.83 -5.36 2.89
C HIS A 34 11.05 -6.31 3.79
N TYR A 35 10.91 -5.91 5.05
CA TYR A 35 10.00 -6.59 5.95
C TYR A 35 8.60 -6.59 5.35
N GLU A 36 8.05 -7.78 5.10
CA GLU A 36 6.76 -7.88 4.40
C GLU A 36 5.54 -7.67 5.32
N GLY A 37 5.71 -7.75 6.62
CA GLY A 37 4.62 -7.72 7.61
C GLY A 37 3.74 -8.98 7.58
N GLU A 38 2.83 -9.08 8.53
CA GLU A 38 1.85 -10.17 8.60
C GLU A 38 0.78 -9.98 7.53
N THR A 39 0.29 -11.08 6.94
CA THR A 39 -0.83 -11.05 6.00
C THR A 39 -2.16 -10.90 6.73
N SER A 40 -3.15 -10.35 6.04
CA SER A 40 -4.53 -10.20 6.53
C SER A 40 -5.47 -10.70 5.44
N ASP A 41 -5.62 -12.03 5.36
CA ASP A 41 -6.38 -12.68 4.29
C ASP A 41 -7.90 -12.65 4.53
N THR A 42 -8.31 -12.42 5.79
CA THR A 42 -9.71 -12.30 6.20
C THR A 42 -9.92 -11.06 7.08
N LEU A 43 -11.18 -10.61 7.21
CA LEU A 43 -11.54 -9.53 8.12
C LEU A 43 -11.16 -9.87 9.57
N GLN A 44 -11.35 -11.13 9.99
CA GLN A 44 -10.96 -11.58 11.32
C GLN A 44 -9.46 -11.38 11.56
N GLN A 45 -8.61 -11.84 10.65
CA GLN A 45 -7.15 -11.66 10.74
C GLN A 45 -6.76 -10.18 10.71
N ALA A 46 -7.44 -9.38 9.89
CA ALA A 46 -7.20 -7.94 9.82
C ALA A 46 -7.47 -7.24 11.16
N VAL A 47 -8.60 -7.56 11.80
CA VAL A 47 -8.96 -7.01 13.13
C VAL A 47 -7.97 -7.47 14.21
N GLU A 48 -7.57 -8.74 14.19
CA GLU A 48 -6.58 -9.29 15.12
C GLU A 48 -5.20 -8.64 14.95
N ASN A 49 -4.71 -8.54 13.72
CA ASN A 49 -3.45 -7.88 13.41
C ASN A 49 -3.48 -6.39 13.78
N PHE A 50 -4.56 -5.69 13.42
CA PHE A 50 -4.74 -4.28 13.76
C PHE A 50 -4.68 -4.06 15.28
N THR A 51 -5.40 -4.87 16.05
CA THR A 51 -5.42 -4.77 17.50
C THR A 51 -4.06 -5.09 18.11
N THR A 52 -3.43 -6.18 17.66
CA THR A 52 -2.14 -6.64 18.19
C THR A 52 -1.02 -5.64 17.92
N TYR A 53 -0.91 -5.14 16.69
CA TYR A 53 0.17 -4.25 16.31
C TYR A 53 -0.01 -2.82 16.83
N ASN A 54 -1.24 -2.35 17.02
CA ASN A 54 -1.48 -1.11 17.78
C ASN A 54 -1.08 -1.25 19.26
N ALA A 55 -1.35 -2.39 19.90
CA ALA A 55 -0.92 -2.63 21.28
C ALA A 55 0.63 -2.70 21.40
N LYS A 56 1.31 -3.32 20.44
CA LYS A 56 2.78 -3.30 20.36
C LYS A 56 3.31 -1.87 20.20
N LEU A 57 2.73 -1.09 19.30
CA LEU A 57 3.09 0.31 19.08
C LEU A 57 2.88 1.15 20.34
N GLU A 58 1.74 1.00 21.01
CA GLU A 58 1.46 1.67 22.29
C GLU A 58 2.48 1.30 23.36
N SER A 59 2.81 0.01 23.50
CA SER A 59 3.81 -0.46 24.47
C SER A 59 5.20 0.11 24.21
N LEU A 60 5.61 0.18 22.94
CA LEU A 60 6.89 0.74 22.55
C LEU A 60 6.96 2.25 22.81
N LEU A 61 5.87 2.98 22.58
CA LEU A 61 5.76 4.42 22.81
C LEU A 61 5.61 4.79 24.29
N ALA A 62 5.34 3.85 25.18
CA ALA A 62 5.25 4.08 26.62
C ALA A 62 6.60 4.36 27.30
N GLY A 63 7.72 4.13 26.62
CA GLY A 63 9.07 4.49 27.07
C GLY A 63 9.33 5.99 26.96
N ASP A 64 10.22 6.51 27.83
CA ASP A 64 10.57 7.94 27.85
C ASP A 64 11.37 8.40 26.61
N THR A 65 12.04 7.47 25.93
CA THR A 65 12.89 7.74 24.76
C THR A 65 12.79 6.62 23.75
N LEU A 66 12.86 6.98 22.47
CA LEU A 66 12.94 6.00 21.36
C LEU A 66 14.37 5.92 20.83
N GLY A 67 14.96 4.73 20.87
CA GLY A 67 16.23 4.42 20.22
C GLY A 67 16.05 4.09 18.74
N VAL A 68 17.19 3.85 18.06
CA VAL A 68 17.19 3.48 16.63
C VAL A 68 16.46 2.17 16.40
N ALA A 69 16.61 1.20 17.32
CA ALA A 69 15.93 -0.09 17.23
C ALA A 69 14.40 0.07 17.33
N ASP A 70 13.92 0.92 18.26
CA ASP A 70 12.50 1.18 18.45
C ASP A 70 11.88 1.83 17.19
N ILE A 71 12.60 2.75 16.55
CA ILE A 71 12.17 3.39 15.30
C ILE A 71 12.07 2.34 14.18
N GLN A 72 13.02 1.39 14.11
CA GLN A 72 12.97 0.30 13.15
C GLN A 72 11.76 -0.62 13.41
N GLU A 73 11.48 -0.97 14.67
CA GLU A 73 10.30 -1.76 15.02
C GLU A 73 8.98 -1.05 14.64
N VAL A 74 8.87 0.26 14.90
CA VAL A 74 7.72 1.05 14.46
C VAL A 74 7.54 0.95 12.95
N HIS A 75 8.63 1.09 12.19
CA HIS A 75 8.60 0.95 10.74
C HIS A 75 8.08 -0.43 10.30
N GLU A 76 8.54 -1.51 10.95
CA GLU A 76 8.07 -2.88 10.66
C GLU A 76 6.58 -3.06 11.02
N TYR A 77 6.10 -2.50 12.14
CA TYR A 77 4.71 -2.59 12.54
C TYR A 77 3.76 -1.91 11.53
N THR A 78 4.21 -0.82 10.88
CA THR A 78 3.39 -0.13 9.88
C THR A 78 3.01 -1.01 8.70
N TYR A 79 3.88 -1.91 8.23
CA TYR A 79 3.54 -2.82 7.12
C TYR A 79 2.37 -3.74 7.45
N THR A 80 2.35 -4.30 8.67
CA THR A 80 1.23 -5.13 9.11
C THR A 80 -0.04 -4.31 9.29
N LEU A 81 0.06 -3.12 9.88
CA LEU A 81 -1.08 -2.22 10.08
C LEU A 81 -1.68 -1.74 8.74
N GLU A 82 -0.84 -1.43 7.75
CA GLU A 82 -1.28 -1.04 6.40
C GLU A 82 -2.07 -2.17 5.71
N ARG A 83 -1.56 -3.42 5.78
CA ARG A 83 -2.25 -4.59 5.23
C ARG A 83 -3.58 -4.86 5.93
N ALA A 84 -3.59 -4.75 7.26
CA ALA A 84 -4.81 -4.91 8.05
C ALA A 84 -5.86 -3.86 7.68
N LEU A 85 -5.46 -2.59 7.61
CA LEU A 85 -6.36 -1.49 7.23
C LEU A 85 -6.88 -1.64 5.80
N ALA A 86 -6.03 -2.04 4.85
CA ALA A 86 -6.45 -2.26 3.46
C ALA A 86 -7.51 -3.37 3.36
N ARG A 87 -7.32 -4.49 4.09
CA ARG A 87 -8.33 -5.56 4.17
C ARG A 87 -9.61 -5.07 4.82
N MET A 88 -9.53 -4.39 5.95
CA MET A 88 -10.71 -3.85 6.63
C MET A 88 -11.50 -2.89 5.75
N GLN A 89 -10.83 -2.01 5.00
CA GLN A 89 -11.50 -1.08 4.08
C GLN A 89 -12.25 -1.81 2.96
N ALA A 90 -11.66 -2.86 2.39
CA ALA A 90 -12.32 -3.67 1.36
C ALA A 90 -13.56 -4.37 1.93
N GLU A 91 -13.42 -5.08 3.04
CA GLU A 91 -14.51 -5.83 3.68
C GLU A 91 -15.64 -4.91 4.20
N LEU A 92 -15.31 -3.72 4.71
CA LEU A 92 -16.32 -2.73 5.11
C LEU A 92 -17.10 -2.19 3.91
N GLY A 93 -16.45 -2.08 2.74
CA GLY A 93 -17.12 -1.76 1.49
C GLY A 93 -18.17 -2.82 1.11
N ASP A 94 -17.76 -4.09 1.11
CA ASP A 94 -18.63 -5.23 0.80
C ASP A 94 -19.77 -5.37 1.84
N LEU A 95 -19.45 -5.18 3.12
CA LEU A 95 -20.46 -5.20 4.20
C LEU A 95 -21.50 -4.08 4.03
N GLY A 96 -21.10 -2.92 3.51
CA GLY A 96 -22.00 -1.84 3.17
C GLY A 96 -23.00 -2.25 2.09
N VAL A 97 -22.57 -3.00 1.07
CA VAL A 97 -23.45 -3.55 0.03
C VAL A 97 -24.45 -4.56 0.63
N THR A 98 -23.98 -5.47 1.47
CA THR A 98 -24.87 -6.44 2.13
C THR A 98 -25.89 -5.77 3.07
N LEU A 99 -25.49 -4.66 3.72
CA LEU A 99 -26.43 -3.87 4.54
C LEU A 99 -27.52 -3.21 3.71
N GLU A 100 -27.18 -2.73 2.51
CA GLU A 100 -28.16 -2.17 1.57
C GLU A 100 -29.18 -3.22 1.14
N GLU A 101 -28.76 -4.46 0.86
CA GLU A 101 -29.68 -5.57 0.59
C GLU A 101 -30.64 -5.84 1.75
N VAL A 102 -30.17 -5.71 3.01
CA VAL A 102 -31.05 -5.81 4.19
C VAL A 102 -32.10 -4.68 4.19
N HIS A 103 -31.66 -3.46 3.83
CA HIS A 103 -32.54 -2.31 3.73
C HIS A 103 -33.65 -2.54 2.67
N GLU A 104 -33.24 -2.90 1.44
CA GLU A 104 -34.17 -3.19 0.35
C GLU A 104 -35.17 -4.31 0.69
N ALA A 105 -34.69 -5.41 1.27
CA ALA A 105 -35.56 -6.51 1.71
C ALA A 105 -36.56 -6.08 2.80
N SER A 106 -36.21 -5.09 3.62
CA SER A 106 -37.11 -4.54 4.65
C SER A 106 -38.29 -3.74 4.06
N GLU A 107 -38.12 -3.21 2.86
CA GLU A 107 -39.10 -2.37 2.17
C GLU A 107 -40.23 -3.18 1.47
N GLY A 108 -40.12 -4.50 1.34
CA GLY A 108 -41.23 -5.22 0.75
C GLY A 108 -41.02 -6.64 0.23
N GLU A 109 -39.83 -7.22 0.33
CA GLU A 109 -39.58 -8.58 -0.17
C GLU A 109 -40.15 -9.70 0.72
N GLY A 110 -40.62 -9.34 1.88
CA GLY A 110 -41.24 -10.28 2.85
C GLY A 110 -40.25 -10.82 3.90
N ALA A 111 -40.81 -11.29 5.00
CA ALA A 111 -40.06 -11.65 6.21
C ALA A 111 -39.03 -12.77 6.03
N ALA A 112 -39.22 -13.67 5.06
CA ALA A 112 -38.29 -14.76 4.80
C ALA A 112 -37.02 -14.23 4.11
N ALA A 113 -37.15 -13.42 3.06
CA ALA A 113 -36.04 -12.80 2.35
C ALA A 113 -35.24 -11.86 3.28
N LEU A 114 -35.94 -10.99 4.03
CA LEU A 114 -35.31 -10.13 5.02
C LEU A 114 -34.46 -10.91 6.02
N ARG A 115 -34.99 -12.02 6.53
CA ARG A 115 -34.29 -12.87 7.52
C ARG A 115 -33.00 -13.45 6.92
N GLU A 116 -33.04 -13.92 5.68
CA GLU A 116 -31.90 -14.52 5.00
C GLU A 116 -30.76 -13.51 4.82
N VAL A 117 -31.05 -12.34 4.23
CA VAL A 117 -30.02 -11.31 3.99
C VAL A 117 -29.49 -10.71 5.29
N ALA A 118 -30.35 -10.52 6.32
CA ALA A 118 -29.92 -10.04 7.62
C ALA A 118 -29.01 -11.04 8.35
N GLN A 119 -29.26 -12.34 8.23
CA GLN A 119 -28.38 -13.37 8.79
C GLN A 119 -27.01 -13.36 8.11
N ARG A 120 -26.95 -13.22 6.77
CA ARG A 120 -25.70 -13.09 6.02
C ARG A 120 -24.92 -11.86 6.49
N TYR A 121 -25.54 -10.69 6.52
CA TYR A 121 -24.91 -9.46 7.04
C TYR A 121 -24.33 -9.65 8.45
N LEU A 122 -25.07 -10.27 9.37
CA LEU A 122 -24.61 -10.50 10.73
C LEU A 122 -23.44 -11.49 10.82
N GLN A 123 -23.34 -12.44 9.88
CA GLN A 123 -22.20 -13.35 9.79
C GLN A 123 -20.96 -12.62 9.27
N GLU A 124 -21.10 -11.82 8.23
CA GLU A 124 -20.02 -11.01 7.67
C GLU A 124 -19.51 -9.97 8.69
N ALA A 125 -20.39 -9.35 9.45
CA ALA A 125 -20.06 -8.38 10.49
C ALA A 125 -19.50 -9.00 11.79
N ALA A 126 -19.50 -10.33 11.93
CA ALA A 126 -19.12 -11.00 13.19
C ALA A 126 -17.73 -10.61 13.71
N PRO A 127 -16.67 -10.44 12.87
CA PRO A 127 -15.34 -10.05 13.34
C PRO A 127 -15.25 -8.65 13.95
N LEU A 128 -16.26 -7.81 13.74
CA LEU A 128 -16.33 -6.43 14.23
C LEU A 128 -17.09 -6.28 15.56
N ARG A 129 -17.55 -7.38 16.14
CA ARG A 129 -18.44 -7.36 17.31
C ARG A 129 -17.79 -7.98 18.53
#